data_cf4a698168dd763286b5907816e475c7
#
_entry.id   cf4a698168dd763286b5907816e475c7
#
_cell.length_a   1.000
_cell.length_b   1.000
_cell.length_c   1.000
_cell.angle_alpha   90.00
_cell.angle_beta   90.00
_cell.angle_gamma   90.00
#
_symmetry.space_group_name_H-M   'P 1'
#
loop_
_entity.id
_entity.type
_entity.pdbx_description
1 polymer ?
#
loop_
_entity_poly.entity_id
_entity_poly.type
_entity_poly.pdbx_seq_one_letter_code
_entity_poly.pdbx_strand_id
1 'polypeptide(L)'
;EDDVKGFWHMLKIFSLVQKRIPEARLILVGEGSFEEYKKLAENLGILKFVCFAGRQSEPYKYLKKGEVYLLTSLNEGFPNALVEGMCLGLAAVSTDCLTGPAEILLGQANAGWHRKPENKKENVIYGKYGILVPPMSRGKDLNAGCILEEEKNMADIIIDLMQDENKLERYQKAARERAQCFSYEKYVEQFLDLT
;
A
#
# COMPACT_ATOMS: atom_id res chain seq x y z
N GLU A 1 -14.43 -0.25 -11.02
CA GLU A 1 -13.02 0.20 -10.82
C GLU A 1 -12.58 0.11 -9.35
N ASP A 2 -13.47 0.39 -8.39
CA ASP A 2 -13.12 0.40 -6.96
C ASP A 2 -12.69 -0.96 -6.43
N ASP A 3 -13.20 -2.05 -6.98
CA ASP A 3 -12.89 -3.40 -6.53
C ASP A 3 -11.43 -3.81 -6.80
N VAL A 4 -10.76 -3.19 -7.80
CA VAL A 4 -9.36 -3.47 -8.10
C VAL A 4 -8.41 -2.97 -7.02
N LYS A 5 -8.77 -1.89 -6.30
CA LYS A 5 -7.94 -1.30 -5.24
C LYS A 5 -8.01 -2.04 -3.90
N GLY A 6 -8.98 -2.95 -3.73
CA GLY A 6 -9.08 -3.80 -2.55
C GLY A 6 -9.30 -3.04 -1.23
N PHE A 7 -10.08 -1.95 -1.25
CA PHE A 7 -10.33 -1.12 -0.05
C PHE A 7 -10.96 -1.89 1.12
N TRP A 8 -11.74 -2.94 0.85
CA TRP A 8 -12.27 -3.80 1.90
C TRP A 8 -11.16 -4.52 2.66
N HIS A 9 -10.12 -5.00 1.95
CA HIS A 9 -8.93 -5.57 2.58
C HIS A 9 -8.24 -4.53 3.46
N MET A 10 -8.04 -3.32 2.93
CA MET A 10 -7.41 -2.23 3.67
C MET A 10 -8.14 -1.91 4.98
N LEU A 11 -9.46 -1.86 4.97
CA LEU A 11 -10.27 -1.63 6.18
C LEU A 11 -10.16 -2.78 7.18
N LYS A 12 -10.20 -4.02 6.71
CA LYS A 12 -10.06 -5.22 7.55
C LYS A 12 -8.65 -5.28 8.18
N ILE A 13 -7.62 -5.05 7.40
CA ILE A 13 -6.23 -4.93 7.86
C ILE A 13 -6.13 -3.83 8.91
N PHE A 14 -6.63 -2.63 8.61
CA PHE A 14 -6.57 -1.50 9.54
C PHE A 14 -7.34 -1.77 10.84
N SER A 15 -8.41 -2.56 10.81
CA SER A 15 -9.13 -2.92 12.03
C SER A 15 -8.28 -3.71 13.01
N LEU A 16 -7.35 -4.52 12.51
CA LEU A 16 -6.39 -5.26 13.33
C LEU A 16 -5.28 -4.35 13.84
N VAL A 17 -4.76 -3.48 12.97
CA VAL A 17 -3.74 -2.48 13.33
C VAL A 17 -4.26 -1.57 14.43
N GLN A 18 -5.47 -1.03 14.29
CA GLN A 18 -6.06 -0.09 15.25
C GLN A 18 -6.28 -0.70 16.64
N LYS A 19 -6.56 -2.01 16.73
CA LYS A 19 -6.66 -2.74 18.00
C LYS A 19 -5.32 -2.81 18.76
N ARG A 20 -4.21 -2.85 18.03
CA ARG A 20 -2.86 -2.95 18.61
C ARG A 20 -2.19 -1.58 18.79
N ILE A 21 -2.57 -0.61 17.97
CA ILE A 21 -2.06 0.77 17.94
C ILE A 21 -3.29 1.71 18.00
N PRO A 22 -3.83 2.03 19.17
CA PRO A 22 -5.09 2.78 19.31
C PRO A 22 -5.06 4.20 18.73
N GLU A 23 -3.88 4.81 18.62
CA GLU A 23 -3.65 6.11 18.01
C GLU A 23 -3.59 6.06 16.50
N ALA A 24 -3.47 4.89 15.88
CA ALA A 24 -3.42 4.76 14.41
C ALA A 24 -4.68 5.34 13.76
N ARG A 25 -4.49 5.96 12.61
CA ARG A 25 -5.54 6.50 11.74
C ARG A 25 -5.31 6.05 10.31
N LEU A 26 -6.41 5.78 9.60
CA LEU A 26 -6.39 5.49 8.17
C LEU A 26 -6.92 6.68 7.40
N ILE A 27 -6.23 7.08 6.34
CA ILE A 27 -6.69 8.13 5.42
C ILE A 27 -6.86 7.50 4.05
N LEU A 28 -8.06 7.57 3.51
CA LEU A 28 -8.41 7.14 2.15
C LEU A 28 -8.64 8.37 1.28
N VAL A 29 -7.79 8.55 0.27
CA VAL A 29 -7.91 9.65 -0.70
C VAL A 29 -8.18 9.04 -2.07
N GLY A 30 -9.23 9.47 -2.73
CA GLY A 30 -9.60 8.98 -4.05
C GLY A 30 -11.02 9.34 -4.44
N GLU A 31 -11.37 9.05 -5.67
CA GLU A 31 -12.70 9.27 -6.23
C GLU A 31 -13.55 8.01 -6.10
N GLY A 32 -14.85 8.18 -5.90
CA GLY A 32 -15.82 7.09 -5.84
C GLY A 32 -16.77 7.22 -4.66
N SER A 33 -17.73 6.30 -4.59
CA SER A 33 -18.63 6.21 -3.46
C SER A 33 -18.01 5.36 -2.36
N PHE A 34 -17.85 5.93 -1.17
CA PHE A 34 -17.35 5.21 -0.01
C PHE A 34 -18.47 4.64 0.89
N GLU A 35 -19.72 4.68 0.48
CA GLU A 35 -20.84 4.33 1.36
C GLU A 35 -20.78 2.89 1.88
N GLU A 36 -20.48 1.91 1.03
CA GLU A 36 -20.32 0.51 1.45
C GLU A 36 -19.08 0.31 2.33
N TYR A 37 -18.01 1.04 2.07
CA TYR A 37 -16.79 1.01 2.87
C TYR A 37 -16.95 1.69 4.24
N LYS A 38 -17.75 2.77 4.32
CA LYS A 38 -18.13 3.38 5.58
C LYS A 38 -18.95 2.41 6.43
N LYS A 39 -19.91 1.69 5.80
CA LYS A 39 -20.69 0.65 6.49
C LYS A 39 -19.81 -0.51 6.97
N LEU A 40 -18.84 -0.93 6.15
CA LEU A 40 -17.87 -1.93 6.59
C LEU A 40 -17.02 -1.42 7.76
N ALA A 41 -16.53 -0.18 7.70
CA ALA A 41 -15.76 0.45 8.77
C ALA A 41 -16.57 0.59 10.08
N GLU A 42 -17.88 0.87 9.97
CA GLU A 42 -18.81 0.87 11.10
C GLU A 42 -18.95 -0.52 11.72
N ASN A 43 -19.19 -1.54 10.91
CA ASN A 43 -19.31 -2.93 11.34
C ASN A 43 -18.00 -3.48 11.95
N LEU A 44 -16.84 -2.99 11.50
CA LEU A 44 -15.52 -3.29 12.07
C LEU A 44 -15.22 -2.47 13.35
N GLY A 45 -16.04 -1.49 13.71
CA GLY A 45 -15.87 -0.62 14.87
C GLY A 45 -14.77 0.44 14.70
N ILE A 46 -14.34 0.71 13.46
CA ILE A 46 -13.21 1.62 13.16
C ILE A 46 -13.61 2.92 12.47
N LEU A 47 -14.89 3.17 12.20
CA LEU A 47 -15.35 4.33 11.41
C LEU A 47 -14.76 5.67 11.89
N LYS A 48 -14.70 5.89 13.20
CA LYS A 48 -14.15 7.13 13.79
C LYS A 48 -12.64 7.29 13.62
N PHE A 49 -11.94 6.24 13.21
CA PHE A 49 -10.49 6.21 13.00
C PHE A 49 -10.11 6.28 11.52
N VAL A 50 -11.11 6.29 10.62
CA VAL A 50 -10.92 6.34 9.17
C VAL A 50 -11.38 7.68 8.61
N CYS A 51 -10.49 8.37 7.93
CA CYS A 51 -10.80 9.58 7.17
C CYS A 51 -11.06 9.21 5.71
N PHE A 52 -12.31 9.25 5.28
CA PHE A 52 -12.70 9.15 3.87
C PHE A 52 -12.63 10.54 3.24
N ALA A 53 -11.47 10.92 2.73
CA ALA A 53 -11.23 12.29 2.23
C ALA A 53 -11.87 12.57 0.88
N GLY A 54 -12.27 11.54 0.11
CA GLY A 54 -12.81 11.72 -1.23
C GLY A 54 -11.76 12.21 -2.23
N ARG A 55 -12.22 12.69 -3.40
CA ARG A 55 -11.35 13.32 -4.39
C ARG A 55 -10.84 14.66 -3.86
N GLN A 56 -9.53 14.83 -3.89
CA GLN A 56 -8.86 16.05 -3.45
C GLN A 56 -8.06 16.68 -4.59
N SER A 57 -8.10 18.00 -4.70
CA SER A 57 -7.24 18.74 -5.63
C SER A 57 -5.77 18.73 -5.21
N GLU A 58 -5.52 18.58 -3.91
CA GLU A 58 -4.19 18.54 -3.33
C GLU A 58 -4.04 17.31 -2.42
N PRO A 59 -4.00 16.09 -2.97
CA PRO A 59 -3.95 14.84 -2.20
C PRO A 59 -2.72 14.75 -1.30
N TYR A 60 -1.63 15.40 -1.67
CA TYR A 60 -0.37 15.40 -0.92
C TYR A 60 -0.49 16.01 0.48
N LYS A 61 -1.45 16.90 0.73
CA LYS A 61 -1.72 17.43 2.08
C LYS A 61 -2.21 16.36 3.05
N TYR A 62 -2.86 15.33 2.52
CA TYR A 62 -3.32 14.18 3.30
C TYR A 62 -2.22 13.14 3.44
N LEU A 63 -1.58 12.75 2.34
CA LEU A 63 -0.50 11.77 2.32
C LEU A 63 0.65 12.17 3.24
N LYS A 64 1.03 13.45 3.24
CA LYS A 64 2.10 14.01 4.08
C LYS A 64 1.91 13.80 5.60
N LYS A 65 0.70 13.46 6.04
CA LYS A 65 0.38 13.16 7.44
C LYS A 65 0.60 11.67 7.78
N GLY A 66 0.83 10.84 6.77
CA GLY A 66 1.02 9.40 6.94
C GLY A 66 2.47 9.05 7.27
N GLU A 67 2.65 7.86 7.82
CA GLU A 67 3.94 7.23 8.09
C GLU A 67 4.16 6.02 7.19
N VAL A 68 3.07 5.31 6.87
CA VAL A 68 3.05 4.12 6.03
C VAL A 68 2.09 4.33 4.86
N TYR A 69 2.53 4.00 3.65
CA TYR A 69 1.69 3.89 2.47
C TYR A 69 1.27 2.43 2.28
N LEU A 70 -0.03 2.19 2.26
CA LEU A 70 -0.60 0.85 2.12
C LEU A 70 -1.26 0.70 0.74
N LEU A 71 -0.81 -0.29 -0.04
CA LEU A 71 -1.42 -0.66 -1.32
C LEU A 71 -1.96 -2.08 -1.24
N THR A 72 -3.29 -2.23 -1.31
CA THR A 72 -4.01 -3.51 -1.26
C THR A 72 -4.55 -3.93 -2.62
N SER A 73 -4.07 -3.33 -3.70
CA SER A 73 -4.58 -3.55 -5.05
C SER A 73 -4.42 -5.01 -5.49
N LEU A 74 -5.41 -5.49 -6.22
CA LEU A 74 -5.44 -6.82 -6.81
C LEU A 74 -4.72 -6.87 -8.16
N ASN A 75 -4.60 -5.72 -8.81
CA ASN A 75 -3.90 -5.54 -10.07
C ASN A 75 -3.46 -4.08 -10.23
N GLU A 76 -2.23 -3.88 -10.67
CA GLU A 76 -1.67 -2.59 -11.04
C GLU A 76 -0.83 -2.73 -12.31
N GLY A 77 -0.78 -1.67 -13.11
CA GLY A 77 0.26 -1.51 -14.12
C GLY A 77 1.50 -0.90 -13.45
N PHE A 78 1.56 0.42 -13.42
CA PHE A 78 2.53 1.16 -12.61
C PHE A 78 1.77 2.02 -11.59
N PRO A 79 1.86 1.71 -10.28
CA PRO A 79 1.10 2.41 -9.25
C PRO A 79 1.71 3.78 -8.91
N ASN A 80 1.39 4.82 -9.70
CA ASN A 80 1.88 6.19 -9.47
C ASN A 80 1.65 6.65 -8.02
N ALA A 81 0.49 6.34 -7.45
CA ALA A 81 0.15 6.73 -6.09
C ALA A 81 1.10 6.12 -5.03
N LEU A 82 1.66 4.93 -5.28
CA LEU A 82 2.70 4.34 -4.45
C LEU A 82 3.99 5.19 -4.51
N VAL A 83 4.43 5.56 -5.72
CA VAL A 83 5.61 6.40 -5.90
C VAL A 83 5.41 7.79 -5.28
N GLU A 84 4.23 8.38 -5.42
CA GLU A 84 3.85 9.65 -4.77
C GLU A 84 3.95 9.57 -3.24
N GLY A 85 3.44 8.48 -2.63
CA GLY A 85 3.59 8.23 -1.20
C GLY A 85 5.06 8.10 -0.80
N MET A 86 5.86 7.38 -1.59
CA MET A 86 7.30 7.21 -1.36
C MET A 86 8.06 8.54 -1.49
N CYS A 87 7.69 9.42 -2.44
CA CYS A 87 8.27 10.77 -2.55
C CYS A 87 8.08 11.57 -1.26
N LEU A 88 6.94 11.43 -0.61
CA LEU A 88 6.64 12.09 0.66
C LEU A 88 7.31 11.41 1.86
N GLY A 89 7.96 10.27 1.63
CA GLY A 89 8.70 9.52 2.64
C GLY A 89 7.84 8.60 3.48
N LEU A 90 6.74 8.10 2.93
CA LEU A 90 5.97 7.05 3.59
C LEU A 90 6.66 5.70 3.36
N ALA A 91 6.78 4.90 4.41
CA ALA A 91 7.24 3.53 4.28
C ALA A 91 6.19 2.71 3.50
N ALA A 92 6.61 1.99 2.46
CA ALA A 92 5.70 1.34 1.55
C ALA A 92 5.47 -0.13 1.91
N VAL A 93 4.20 -0.51 2.08
CA VAL A 93 3.75 -1.91 2.21
C VAL A 93 2.72 -2.17 1.11
N SER A 94 2.98 -3.13 0.25
CA SER A 94 2.16 -3.39 -0.94
C SER A 94 1.89 -4.87 -1.15
N THR A 95 0.73 -5.18 -1.71
CA THR A 95 0.51 -6.48 -2.34
C THR A 95 1.44 -6.67 -3.52
N ASP A 96 1.91 -7.92 -3.72
CA ASP A 96 2.68 -8.33 -4.90
C ASP A 96 1.72 -8.66 -6.06
N CYS A 97 0.87 -7.70 -6.43
CA CYS A 97 0.03 -7.84 -7.61
C CYS A 97 0.88 -7.77 -8.89
N LEU A 98 0.29 -8.16 -10.03
CA LEU A 98 0.99 -8.18 -11.31
C LEU A 98 1.56 -6.81 -11.65
N THR A 99 2.85 -6.79 -12.00
CA THR A 99 3.69 -5.64 -12.38
C THR A 99 3.82 -4.53 -11.31
N GLY A 100 4.58 -3.50 -11.60
CA GLY A 100 4.72 -2.26 -10.83
C GLY A 100 5.24 -2.37 -9.39
N PRO A 101 4.49 -2.85 -8.40
CA PRO A 101 4.92 -2.82 -7.01
C PRO A 101 6.26 -3.50 -6.75
N ALA A 102 6.49 -4.69 -7.33
CA ALA A 102 7.75 -5.40 -7.18
C ALA A 102 8.94 -4.66 -7.82
N GLU A 103 8.75 -4.06 -8.98
CA GLU A 103 9.77 -3.25 -9.66
C GLU A 103 10.17 -2.03 -8.82
N ILE A 104 9.17 -1.37 -8.23
CA ILE A 104 9.37 -0.19 -7.40
C ILE A 104 10.09 -0.58 -6.10
N LEU A 105 9.56 -1.55 -5.36
CA LEU A 105 9.99 -1.83 -3.99
C LEU A 105 11.24 -2.71 -3.90
N LEU A 106 11.52 -3.54 -4.92
CA LEU A 106 12.75 -4.34 -4.97
C LEU A 106 13.89 -3.63 -5.72
N GLY A 107 13.59 -2.63 -6.54
CA GLY A 107 14.58 -1.86 -7.30
C GLY A 107 15.17 -2.62 -8.49
N GLN A 108 14.51 -3.66 -8.96
CA GLN A 108 14.94 -4.47 -10.09
C GLN A 108 13.93 -4.35 -11.22
N ALA A 109 14.38 -3.97 -12.42
CA ALA A 109 13.54 -3.97 -13.61
C ALA A 109 12.95 -5.37 -13.84
N ASN A 110 11.67 -5.43 -14.18
CA ASN A 110 10.93 -6.67 -14.42
C ASN A 110 10.86 -7.66 -13.23
N ALA A 111 11.11 -7.20 -12.00
CA ALA A 111 11.08 -8.06 -10.81
C ALA A 111 9.74 -8.81 -10.65
N GLY A 112 8.61 -8.17 -11.03
CA GLY A 112 7.29 -8.78 -11.02
C GLY A 112 7.06 -9.81 -12.13
N TRP A 113 7.70 -9.66 -13.28
CA TRP A 113 7.49 -10.51 -14.46
C TRP A 113 8.10 -11.91 -14.33
N HIS A 114 9.20 -12.03 -13.61
CA HIS A 114 9.93 -13.28 -13.43
C HIS A 114 9.47 -14.09 -12.22
N ARG A 115 8.54 -13.57 -11.43
CA ARG A 115 8.04 -14.28 -10.26
C ARG A 115 6.88 -15.18 -10.64
N LYS A 116 7.10 -16.49 -10.52
CA LYS A 116 6.06 -17.47 -10.78
C LYS A 116 4.89 -17.29 -9.80
N PRO A 117 3.62 -17.42 -10.26
CA PRO A 117 2.45 -17.29 -9.38
C PRO A 117 2.48 -18.19 -8.14
N GLU A 118 3.01 -19.41 -8.28
CA GLU A 118 3.17 -20.36 -7.17
C GLU A 118 4.15 -19.88 -6.09
N ASN A 119 5.12 -19.04 -6.44
CA ASN A 119 6.08 -18.47 -5.50
C ASN A 119 5.58 -17.17 -4.83
N LYS A 120 4.45 -16.62 -5.31
CA LYS A 120 3.85 -15.40 -4.76
C LYS A 120 2.94 -15.68 -3.56
N LYS A 121 2.50 -16.93 -3.37
CA LYS A 121 1.45 -17.26 -2.39
C LYS A 121 1.92 -17.35 -0.94
N GLU A 122 3.20 -17.46 -0.66
CA GLU A 122 3.68 -17.86 0.67
C GLU A 122 4.73 -16.93 1.29
N ASN A 123 5.35 -16.01 0.55
CA ASN A 123 6.50 -15.28 1.08
C ASN A 123 6.33 -13.77 1.07
N VAL A 124 6.40 -13.18 2.25
CA VAL A 124 6.66 -11.75 2.43
C VAL A 124 8.09 -11.45 2.00
N ILE A 125 8.28 -10.38 1.21
CA ILE A 125 9.60 -9.92 0.80
C ILE A 125 9.88 -8.57 1.43
N TYR A 126 10.87 -8.56 2.29
CA TYR A 126 11.45 -7.34 2.84
C TYR A 126 12.46 -6.78 1.83
N GLY A 127 11.93 -6.02 0.86
CA GLY A 127 12.73 -5.37 -0.19
C GLY A 127 13.56 -4.22 0.34
N LYS A 128 14.46 -3.72 -0.51
CA LYS A 128 15.31 -2.56 -0.17
C LYS A 128 14.47 -1.30 0.10
N TYR A 129 13.40 -1.09 -0.67
CA TYR A 129 12.63 0.17 -0.70
C TYR A 129 11.22 0.06 -0.12
N GLY A 130 10.79 -1.13 0.30
CA GLY A 130 9.49 -1.40 0.87
C GLY A 130 9.24 -2.88 1.08
N ILE A 131 8.05 -3.23 1.53
CA ILE A 131 7.67 -4.60 1.87
C ILE A 131 6.58 -5.06 0.91
N LEU A 132 6.78 -6.23 0.28
CA LEU A 132 5.79 -6.91 -0.55
C LEU A 132 5.17 -8.06 0.22
N VAL A 133 3.86 -8.10 0.25
CA VAL A 133 3.09 -9.24 0.77
C VAL A 133 2.46 -10.02 -0.38
N PRO A 134 2.10 -11.31 -0.19
CA PRO A 134 1.39 -12.08 -1.20
C PRO A 134 0.16 -11.36 -1.73
N PRO A 135 -0.27 -11.64 -2.98
CA PRO A 135 -1.51 -11.09 -3.53
C PRO A 135 -2.71 -11.42 -2.67
N MET A 136 -3.63 -10.47 -2.52
CA MET A 136 -4.89 -10.67 -1.82
C MET A 136 -5.91 -11.45 -2.65
N SER A 137 -6.88 -12.06 -1.97
CA SER A 137 -8.02 -12.73 -2.60
C SER A 137 -8.87 -11.76 -3.42
N ARG A 138 -9.33 -12.20 -4.59
CA ARG A 138 -9.99 -11.30 -5.57
C ARG A 138 -11.47 -11.03 -5.32
N GLY A 139 -12.11 -11.82 -4.51
CA GLY A 139 -13.55 -11.66 -4.22
C GLY A 139 -13.79 -10.53 -3.24
N LYS A 140 -14.58 -9.52 -3.64
CA LYS A 140 -15.01 -8.46 -2.72
C LYS A 140 -15.84 -9.07 -1.58
N ASP A 141 -15.37 -8.90 -0.36
CA ASP A 141 -16.03 -9.38 0.84
C ASP A 141 -16.18 -8.26 1.87
N LEU A 142 -17.43 -7.80 2.05
CA LEU A 142 -17.79 -6.76 3.01
C LEU A 142 -18.26 -7.33 4.37
N ASN A 143 -18.03 -8.62 4.61
CA ASN A 143 -18.34 -9.23 5.90
C ASN A 143 -17.26 -8.91 6.94
N ALA A 144 -17.62 -8.08 7.91
CA ALA A 144 -16.71 -7.67 9.00
C ALA A 144 -16.28 -8.86 9.91
N GLY A 145 -17.07 -9.95 9.96
CA GLY A 145 -16.74 -11.15 10.71
C GLY A 145 -15.75 -12.09 10.02
N CYS A 146 -15.46 -11.86 8.73
CA CYS A 146 -14.54 -12.65 7.94
C CYS A 146 -13.25 -11.88 7.70
N ILE A 147 -12.18 -12.24 8.42
CA ILE A 147 -10.83 -11.69 8.21
C ILE A 147 -9.95 -12.82 7.72
N LEU A 148 -9.37 -12.63 6.54
CA LEU A 148 -8.55 -13.63 5.86
C LEU A 148 -7.13 -13.68 6.46
N GLU A 149 -6.42 -14.77 6.24
CA GLU A 149 -5.05 -14.95 6.76
C GLU A 149 -4.07 -13.95 6.13
N GLU A 150 -4.21 -13.66 4.84
CA GLU A 150 -3.41 -12.64 4.16
C GLU A 150 -3.64 -11.23 4.74
N GLU A 151 -4.86 -10.93 5.21
CA GLU A 151 -5.17 -9.64 5.88
C GLU A 151 -4.52 -9.55 7.26
N LYS A 152 -4.52 -10.66 8.03
CA LYS A 152 -3.82 -10.75 9.33
C LYS A 152 -2.32 -10.59 9.14
N ASN A 153 -1.73 -11.32 8.20
CA ASN A 153 -0.29 -11.27 7.93
C ASN A 153 0.16 -9.84 7.56
N MET A 154 -0.61 -9.14 6.72
CA MET A 154 -0.29 -7.76 6.36
C MET A 154 -0.46 -6.80 7.54
N ALA A 155 -1.47 -7.02 8.39
CA ALA A 155 -1.65 -6.24 9.60
C ALA A 155 -0.48 -6.41 10.57
N ASP A 156 -0.01 -7.63 10.79
CA ASP A 156 1.13 -7.90 11.67
C ASP A 156 2.42 -7.24 11.16
N ILE A 157 2.64 -7.23 9.83
CA ILE A 157 3.76 -6.52 9.20
C ILE A 157 3.69 -5.02 9.44
N ILE A 158 2.51 -4.42 9.31
CA ILE A 158 2.31 -2.98 9.54
C ILE A 158 2.52 -2.65 11.02
N ILE A 159 2.00 -3.48 11.93
CA ILE A 159 2.18 -3.30 13.37
C ILE A 159 3.67 -3.37 13.75
N ASP A 160 4.37 -4.39 13.28
CA ASP A 160 5.81 -4.56 13.52
C ASP A 160 6.62 -3.37 12.95
N LEU A 161 6.26 -2.90 11.76
CA LEU A 161 6.89 -1.74 11.14
C LEU A 161 6.65 -0.45 11.94
N MET A 162 5.43 -0.21 12.42
CA MET A 162 5.08 0.99 13.18
C MET A 162 5.58 0.98 14.62
N GLN A 163 5.83 -0.19 15.20
CA GLN A 163 6.37 -0.33 16.56
C GLN A 163 7.90 -0.31 16.61
N ASP A 164 8.58 -0.48 15.48
CA ASP A 164 10.04 -0.38 15.36
C ASP A 164 10.42 0.92 14.64
N GLU A 165 10.71 1.96 15.41
CA GLU A 165 11.03 3.30 14.93
C GLU A 165 12.23 3.31 13.97
N ASN A 166 13.28 2.53 14.28
CA ASN A 166 14.47 2.42 13.42
C ASN A 166 14.14 1.76 12.07
N LYS A 167 13.28 0.73 12.09
CA LYS A 167 12.82 0.03 10.90
C LYS A 167 11.95 0.94 10.03
N LEU A 168 11.03 1.67 10.67
CA LEU A 168 10.17 2.65 10.00
C LEU A 168 11.00 3.74 9.32
N GLU A 169 11.89 4.40 10.03
CA GLU A 169 12.77 5.46 9.48
C GLU A 169 13.64 4.95 8.33
N ARG A 170 14.18 3.74 8.46
CA ARG A 170 14.96 3.12 7.38
C ARG A 170 14.16 2.98 6.10
N TYR A 171 12.91 2.48 6.18
CA TYR A 171 12.05 2.35 5.01
C TYR A 171 11.58 3.68 4.46
N GLN A 172 11.30 4.66 5.32
CA GLN A 172 10.94 6.02 4.91
C GLN A 172 12.06 6.71 4.14
N LYS A 173 13.30 6.56 4.60
CA LYS A 173 14.48 7.07 3.89
C LYS A 173 14.68 6.36 2.55
N ALA A 174 14.63 5.04 2.53
CA ALA A 174 14.80 4.24 1.32
C ALA A 174 13.69 4.53 0.29
N ALA A 175 12.46 4.78 0.75
CA ALA A 175 11.34 5.17 -0.12
C ALA A 175 11.65 6.49 -0.86
N ARG A 176 12.12 7.52 -0.15
CA ARG A 176 12.50 8.80 -0.78
C ARG A 176 13.62 8.62 -1.80
N GLU A 177 14.66 7.83 -1.46
CA GLU A 177 15.77 7.55 -2.38
C GLU A 177 15.25 6.87 -3.66
N ARG A 178 14.38 5.88 -3.53
CA ARG A 178 13.82 5.17 -4.68
C ARG A 178 12.93 6.03 -5.55
N ALA A 179 12.10 6.86 -4.95
CA ALA A 179 11.18 7.74 -5.66
C ALA A 179 11.91 8.71 -6.61
N GLN A 180 13.12 9.14 -6.28
CA GLN A 180 13.94 9.99 -7.17
C GLN A 180 14.30 9.32 -8.50
N CYS A 181 14.30 7.98 -8.56
CA CYS A 181 14.53 7.25 -9.82
C CYS A 181 13.37 7.38 -10.81
N PHE A 182 12.21 7.85 -10.37
CA PHE A 182 11.00 8.02 -11.18
C PHE A 182 10.68 9.49 -11.46
N SER A 183 11.66 10.39 -11.29
CA SER A 183 11.48 11.79 -11.64
C SER A 183 11.42 11.97 -13.16
N TYR A 184 10.81 13.07 -13.61
CA TYR A 184 10.72 13.42 -15.03
C TYR A 184 12.11 13.51 -15.69
N GLU A 185 13.08 14.09 -14.99
CA GLU A 185 14.45 14.22 -15.47
C GLU A 185 15.08 12.86 -15.73
N LYS A 186 14.89 11.90 -14.81
CA LYS A 186 15.38 10.52 -14.97
C LYS A 186 14.71 9.79 -16.11
N TYR A 187 13.42 10.02 -16.32
CA TYR A 187 12.70 9.47 -17.45
C TYR A 187 13.28 9.98 -18.78
N VAL A 188 13.52 11.28 -18.88
CA VAL A 188 14.10 11.90 -20.08
C VAL A 188 15.53 11.39 -20.34
N GLU A 189 16.38 11.31 -19.31
CA GLU A 189 17.73 10.73 -19.43
C GLU A 189 17.68 9.31 -20.02
N GLN A 190 16.87 8.43 -19.44
CA GLN A 190 16.73 7.06 -19.93
C GLN A 190 16.22 6.98 -21.37
N PHE A 191 15.34 7.90 -21.78
CA PHE A 191 14.84 7.93 -23.16
C PHE A 191 15.92 8.37 -24.15
N LEU A 192 16.76 9.35 -23.78
CA LEU A 192 17.85 9.85 -24.61
C LEU A 192 18.99 8.82 -24.76
N ASP A 193 19.23 8.00 -23.74
CA ASP A 193 20.22 6.92 -23.78
C ASP A 193 19.82 5.75 -24.69
N LEU A 194 18.54 5.68 -25.11
CA LEU A 194 18.00 4.65 -26.03
C LEU A 194 18.03 5.09 -27.50
N THR A 195 18.35 6.35 -27.78
CA THR A 195 18.42 6.95 -29.13
C THR A 195 19.85 7.19 -29.58
#